data_bc580b1ca07558404a4ab0042e5d4dad
#
_entry.id   bc580b1ca07558404a4ab0042e5d4dad
#
_cell.length_a   1.000
_cell.length_b   1.000
_cell.length_c   1.000
_cell.angle_alpha   90.00
_cell.angle_beta   90.00
_cell.angle_gamma   90.00
#
_symmetry.space_group_name_H-M   'P 1'
#
loop_
_entity.id
_entity.type
_entity.pdbx_description
1 polymer ?
#
loop_
_entity_poly.entity_id
_entity_poly.type
_entity_poly.pdbx_seq_one_letter_code
_entity_poly.pdbx_strand_id
1 'polypeptide(L)'
;MGLDVHDMENLGEQFVGYADGEKKSKQFGFKSLRLARPLEPGFVFTVEPGIYFMPELIDYWKAEGRFKEFINYDKFEAWKDFGGLRNELDYLITEDGCRVLGTLKKPMTLEEVYAAKQA
;
A
#
# COMPACT_ATOMS: atom_id res chain seq x y z
N MET A 1 8.91 -14.48 -9.91
CA MET A 1 7.53 -14.38 -9.36
C MET A 1 6.87 -15.74 -9.51
N GLY A 2 6.03 -16.12 -8.54
CA GLY A 2 5.28 -17.37 -8.58
C GLY A 2 4.11 -17.31 -9.56
N LEU A 3 3.17 -18.25 -9.42
CA LEU A 3 1.99 -18.35 -10.27
C LEU A 3 0.90 -17.32 -9.96
N ASP A 4 1.01 -16.64 -8.83
CA ASP A 4 0.09 -15.61 -8.34
C ASP A 4 0.88 -14.39 -7.87
N VAL A 5 0.31 -13.20 -7.98
CA VAL A 5 0.90 -11.96 -7.45
C VAL A 5 1.01 -11.97 -5.92
N HIS A 6 0.22 -12.80 -5.24
CA HIS A 6 0.22 -13.02 -3.81
C HIS A 6 0.70 -14.44 -3.46
N ASP A 7 1.80 -14.85 -4.05
CA ASP A 7 2.35 -16.19 -3.91
C ASP A 7 2.60 -16.52 -2.44
N MET A 8 2.02 -17.65 -1.97
CA MET A 8 2.09 -18.18 -0.60
C MET A 8 1.46 -17.36 0.51
N GLU A 9 1.16 -16.08 0.34
CA GLU A 9 0.67 -15.17 1.40
C GLU A 9 -0.70 -15.58 1.97
N ASN A 10 -1.46 -16.35 1.22
CA ASN A 10 -2.77 -16.87 1.65
C ASN A 10 -2.70 -18.16 2.46
N LEU A 11 -1.51 -18.70 2.68
CA LEU A 11 -1.31 -19.88 3.54
C LEU A 11 -1.55 -19.60 5.03
N GLY A 12 -1.52 -18.32 5.41
CA GLY A 12 -1.75 -17.86 6.77
C GLY A 12 -0.50 -17.24 7.40
N GLU A 13 -0.73 -16.43 8.41
CA GLU A 13 0.31 -15.66 9.08
C GLU A 13 1.42 -16.51 9.71
N GLN A 14 1.09 -17.74 10.11
CA GLN A 14 2.07 -18.68 10.68
C GLN A 14 3.08 -19.22 9.67
N PHE A 15 2.86 -19.02 8.38
CA PHE A 15 3.75 -19.53 7.32
C PHE A 15 4.51 -18.43 6.60
N VAL A 16 3.91 -17.26 6.46
CA VAL A 16 4.47 -16.18 5.64
C VAL A 16 4.28 -14.80 6.27
N GLY A 17 5.30 -13.98 6.21
CA GLY A 17 5.26 -12.55 6.47
C GLY A 17 5.09 -12.12 7.93
N TYR A 18 4.93 -13.04 8.87
CA TYR A 18 4.74 -12.76 10.29
C TYR A 18 5.85 -13.41 11.12
N ALA A 19 6.25 -12.77 12.23
CA ALA A 19 7.09 -13.39 13.23
C ALA A 19 6.31 -14.42 14.04
N ASP A 20 7.02 -15.37 14.66
CA ASP A 20 6.41 -16.40 15.47
C ASP A 20 5.55 -15.81 16.59
N GLY A 21 4.31 -16.27 16.68
CA GLY A 21 3.34 -15.82 17.68
C GLY A 21 2.57 -14.54 17.33
N GLU A 22 3.00 -13.81 16.29
CA GLU A 22 2.29 -12.63 15.83
C GLU A 22 0.99 -13.01 15.09
N LYS A 23 -0.02 -12.15 15.20
CA LYS A 23 -1.33 -12.35 14.56
C LYS A 23 -1.76 -11.13 13.78
N LYS A 24 -2.51 -11.36 12.72
CA LYS A 24 -3.14 -10.28 11.95
C LYS A 24 -4.02 -9.41 12.82
N SER A 25 -3.86 -8.10 12.65
CA SER A 25 -4.76 -7.12 13.26
C SER A 25 -6.17 -7.28 12.70
N LYS A 26 -7.17 -7.07 13.57
CA LYS A 26 -8.58 -6.97 13.17
C LYS A 26 -8.99 -5.53 12.82
N GLN A 27 -8.11 -4.57 13.07
CA GLN A 27 -8.36 -3.16 12.83
C GLN A 27 -8.49 -2.89 11.33
N PHE A 28 -9.49 -2.09 10.96
CA PHE A 28 -9.63 -1.59 9.59
C PHE A 28 -8.34 -0.90 9.12
N GLY A 29 -7.91 -1.20 7.90
CA GLY A 29 -6.65 -0.72 7.33
C GLY A 29 -5.45 -1.64 7.61
N PHE A 30 -5.37 -2.28 8.78
CA PHE A 30 -4.27 -3.18 9.15
C PHE A 30 -4.56 -4.67 8.93
N LYS A 31 -5.84 -5.05 8.85
CA LYS A 31 -6.24 -6.47 8.70
C LYS A 31 -5.70 -7.17 7.45
N SER A 32 -5.29 -6.40 6.45
CA SER A 32 -4.76 -6.90 5.18
C SER A 32 -3.24 -6.81 5.06
N LEU A 33 -2.54 -6.35 6.11
CA LEU A 33 -1.08 -6.40 6.12
C LEU A 33 -0.59 -7.84 6.00
N ARG A 34 0.43 -8.05 5.19
CA ARG A 34 1.04 -9.36 4.92
C ARG A 34 2.43 -9.53 5.49
N LEU A 35 3.06 -8.43 5.93
CA LEU A 35 4.37 -8.42 6.56
C LEU A 35 4.26 -7.79 7.95
N ALA A 36 4.57 -8.56 8.99
CA ALA A 36 4.56 -8.13 10.39
C ALA A 36 5.69 -8.80 11.15
N ARG A 37 6.92 -8.47 10.74
CA ARG A 37 8.16 -8.87 11.39
C ARG A 37 9.23 -7.82 11.15
N PRO A 38 10.28 -7.74 11.97
CA PRO A 38 11.43 -6.90 11.70
C PRO A 38 12.02 -7.18 10.33
N LEU A 39 12.41 -6.12 9.63
CA LEU A 39 13.05 -6.25 8.32
C LEU A 39 14.51 -6.65 8.53
N GLU A 40 14.97 -7.62 7.76
CA GLU A 40 16.33 -8.15 7.82
C GLU A 40 17.01 -8.03 6.45
N PRO A 41 18.35 -7.85 6.40
CA PRO A 41 19.08 -7.86 5.13
C PRO A 41 18.76 -9.10 4.29
N GLY A 42 18.54 -8.90 3.00
CA GLY A 42 18.12 -9.95 2.07
C GLY A 42 16.61 -10.07 1.87
N PHE A 43 15.78 -9.42 2.69
CA PHE A 43 14.34 -9.40 2.45
C PHE A 43 14.00 -8.62 1.20
N VAL A 44 13.10 -9.19 0.40
CA VAL A 44 12.50 -8.55 -0.77
C VAL A 44 11.00 -8.47 -0.55
N PHE A 45 10.42 -7.27 -0.72
CA PHE A 45 8.99 -7.04 -0.59
C PHE A 45 8.55 -5.82 -1.40
N THR A 46 7.25 -5.74 -1.64
CA THR A 46 6.63 -4.58 -2.29
C THR A 46 6.28 -3.50 -1.25
N VAL A 47 6.48 -2.24 -1.62
CA VAL A 47 5.93 -1.07 -0.91
C VAL A 47 4.88 -0.45 -1.81
N GLU A 48 3.63 -0.49 -1.36
CA GLU A 48 2.45 -0.25 -2.20
C GLU A 48 1.52 0.85 -1.64
N PRO A 49 2.00 2.07 -1.40
CA PRO A 49 1.14 3.14 -0.94
C PRO A 49 0.05 3.43 -1.98
N GLY A 50 -1.19 3.55 -1.51
CA GLY A 50 -2.33 3.83 -2.36
C GLY A 50 -3.34 4.75 -1.68
N ILE A 51 -4.04 5.54 -2.51
CA ILE A 51 -5.17 6.36 -2.10
C ILE A 51 -6.37 5.92 -2.91
N TYR A 52 -7.48 5.65 -2.22
CA TYR A 52 -8.71 5.13 -2.83
C TYR A 52 -9.91 5.94 -2.35
N PHE A 53 -10.70 6.41 -3.31
CA PHE A 53 -11.94 7.12 -3.04
C PHE A 53 -13.09 6.13 -3.24
N MET A 54 -13.62 5.62 -2.15
CA MET A 54 -14.75 4.67 -2.13
C MET A 54 -16.00 5.43 -1.71
N PRO A 55 -16.93 5.73 -2.65
CA PRO A 55 -18.11 6.55 -2.36
C PRO A 55 -18.91 6.08 -1.16
N GLU A 56 -19.19 4.78 -1.07
CA GLU A 56 -19.99 4.21 0.01
C GLU A 56 -19.31 4.37 1.38
N LEU A 57 -17.98 4.24 1.45
CA LEU A 57 -17.23 4.43 2.68
C LEU A 57 -17.16 5.90 3.08
N ILE A 58 -16.99 6.79 2.11
CA ILE A 58 -17.00 8.25 2.31
C ILE A 58 -18.34 8.69 2.88
N ASP A 59 -19.45 8.25 2.27
CA ASP A 59 -20.80 8.59 2.72
C ASP A 59 -21.10 8.04 4.11
N TYR A 60 -20.72 6.81 4.37
CA TYR A 60 -20.88 6.18 5.69
C TYR A 60 -20.13 6.94 6.77
N TRP A 61 -18.85 7.26 6.58
CA TRP A 61 -18.06 7.98 7.56
C TRP A 61 -18.52 9.43 7.73
N LYS A 62 -18.95 10.09 6.65
CA LYS A 62 -19.53 11.43 6.69
C LYS A 62 -20.79 11.46 7.54
N ALA A 63 -21.71 10.50 7.33
CA ALA A 63 -22.96 10.37 8.08
C ALA A 63 -22.71 10.13 9.58
N GLU A 64 -21.72 9.31 9.93
CA GLU A 64 -21.31 9.07 11.32
C GLU A 64 -20.43 10.18 11.92
N GLY A 65 -20.00 11.14 11.12
CA GLY A 65 -19.09 12.20 11.54
C GLY A 65 -17.70 11.71 11.94
N ARG A 66 -17.25 10.58 11.39
CA ARG A 66 -15.93 10.01 11.67
C ARG A 66 -14.82 10.84 11.05
N PHE A 67 -13.69 10.89 11.73
CA PHE A 67 -12.44 11.47 11.22
C PHE A 67 -12.54 12.91 10.67
N LYS A 68 -13.48 13.71 11.20
CA LYS A 68 -13.72 15.10 10.77
C LYS A 68 -12.48 15.98 10.88
N GLU A 69 -11.62 15.69 11.84
CA GLU A 69 -10.35 16.39 12.06
C GLU A 69 -9.29 16.09 11.00
N PHE A 70 -9.44 15.02 10.25
CA PHE A 70 -8.49 14.58 9.21
C PHE A 70 -9.07 14.62 7.80
N ILE A 71 -10.39 14.48 7.65
CA ILE A 71 -11.05 14.35 6.35
C ILE A 71 -11.89 15.57 6.04
N ASN A 72 -11.57 16.25 4.94
CA ASN A 72 -12.43 17.27 4.35
C ASN A 72 -13.44 16.60 3.40
N TYR A 73 -14.59 16.24 3.92
CA TYR A 73 -15.63 15.54 3.16
C TYR A 73 -16.17 16.32 1.97
N ASP A 74 -16.23 17.65 2.05
CA ASP A 74 -16.73 18.46 0.93
C ASP A 74 -15.78 18.40 -0.27
N LYS A 75 -14.46 18.34 -0.01
CA LYS A 75 -13.49 18.11 -1.07
C LYS A 75 -13.57 16.68 -1.63
N PHE A 76 -13.88 15.69 -0.80
CA PHE A 76 -13.96 14.28 -1.24
C PHE A 76 -15.13 14.03 -2.18
N GLU A 77 -16.21 14.82 -2.12
CA GLU A 77 -17.31 14.72 -3.07
C GLU A 77 -16.85 14.83 -4.54
N ALA A 78 -15.89 15.73 -4.81
CA ALA A 78 -15.34 15.92 -6.16
C ALA A 78 -14.45 14.75 -6.64
N TRP A 79 -14.08 13.82 -5.74
CA TRP A 79 -13.17 12.71 -6.03
C TRP A 79 -13.84 11.34 -6.03
N LYS A 80 -15.14 11.27 -5.77
CA LYS A 80 -15.87 9.99 -5.68
C LYS A 80 -15.77 9.13 -6.94
N ASP A 81 -15.69 9.75 -8.11
CA ASP A 81 -15.59 9.04 -9.39
C ASP A 81 -14.14 8.77 -9.83
N PHE A 82 -13.15 9.19 -9.03
CA PHE A 82 -11.75 9.00 -9.36
C PHE A 82 -11.30 7.54 -9.23
N GLY A 83 -11.87 6.80 -8.29
CA GLY A 83 -11.45 5.43 -7.96
C GLY A 83 -10.25 5.42 -7.05
N GLY A 84 -9.05 5.15 -7.57
CA GLY A 84 -7.85 5.12 -6.76
C GLY A 84 -6.56 5.13 -7.57
N LEU A 85 -5.47 5.36 -6.86
CA LEU A 85 -4.11 5.33 -7.40
C LEU A 85 -3.20 4.59 -6.40
N ARG A 86 -2.42 3.64 -6.89
CA ARG A 86 -1.37 2.95 -6.14
C ARG A 86 -0.02 3.17 -6.81
N ASN A 87 0.99 3.43 -6.01
CA ASN A 87 2.37 3.38 -6.45
C ASN A 87 3.05 2.18 -5.80
N GLU A 88 3.64 1.30 -6.59
CA GLU A 88 4.21 0.03 -6.11
C GLU A 88 5.64 -0.11 -6.61
N LEU A 89 6.54 -0.41 -5.70
CA LEU A 89 7.95 -0.65 -5.96
C LEU A 89 8.44 -1.85 -5.16
N ASP A 90 9.30 -2.64 -5.77
CA ASP A 90 10.01 -3.74 -5.11
C ASP A 90 11.27 -3.21 -4.43
N TYR A 91 11.46 -3.58 -3.17
CA TYR A 91 12.62 -3.21 -2.37
C TYR A 91 13.40 -4.44 -1.92
N LEU A 92 14.72 -4.31 -1.92
CA LEU A 92 15.63 -5.22 -1.24
C LEU A 92 16.19 -4.51 -0.01
N ILE A 93 16.11 -5.15 1.15
CA ILE A 93 16.79 -4.69 2.38
C ILE A 93 18.27 -5.04 2.29
N THR A 94 19.12 -4.06 2.61
CA THR A 94 20.57 -4.18 2.68
C THR A 94 21.04 -4.03 4.13
N GLU A 95 22.33 -4.24 4.40
CA GLU A 95 22.91 -4.09 5.74
C GLU A 95 22.75 -2.66 6.30
N ASP A 96 22.72 -1.65 5.45
CA ASP A 96 22.73 -0.23 5.81
C ASP A 96 21.46 0.52 5.38
N GLY A 97 20.46 -0.19 4.83
CA GLY A 97 19.22 0.45 4.39
C GLY A 97 18.41 -0.38 3.41
N CYS A 98 18.03 0.22 2.29
CA CYS A 98 17.29 -0.50 1.24
C CYS A 98 17.61 0.06 -0.16
N ARG A 99 17.35 -0.73 -1.18
CA ARG A 99 17.39 -0.28 -2.58
C ARG A 99 16.17 -0.75 -3.36
N VAL A 100 15.72 0.07 -4.28
CA VAL A 100 14.68 -0.30 -5.26
C VAL A 100 15.25 -1.32 -6.24
N LEU A 101 14.47 -2.35 -6.54
CA LEU A 101 14.78 -3.32 -7.59
C LEU A 101 14.30 -2.84 -8.97
N GLY A 102 14.91 -3.38 -10.00
CA GLY A 102 14.65 -3.01 -11.39
C GLY A 102 15.64 -1.99 -11.94
N THR A 103 15.76 -1.98 -13.27
CA THR A 103 16.68 -1.11 -14.01
C THR A 103 16.04 0.17 -14.51
N LEU A 104 14.71 0.16 -14.69
CA LEU A 104 13.95 1.31 -15.15
C LEU A 104 13.41 2.10 -13.97
N LYS A 105 13.73 3.38 -13.92
CA LYS A 105 13.19 4.28 -12.91
C LYS A 105 11.73 4.59 -13.23
N LYS A 106 10.83 4.26 -12.34
CA LYS A 106 9.42 4.65 -12.40
C LYS A 106 9.29 6.12 -12.01
N PRO A 107 8.49 6.92 -12.74
CA PRO A 107 8.18 8.30 -12.34
C PRO A 107 7.52 8.34 -10.95
N MET A 108 8.08 9.15 -10.04
CA MET A 108 7.64 9.26 -8.64
C MET A 108 7.19 10.68 -8.27
N THR A 109 7.63 11.69 -9.01
CA THR A 109 7.19 13.07 -8.81
C THR A 109 6.22 13.51 -9.90
N LEU A 110 5.49 14.60 -9.66
CA LEU A 110 4.59 15.17 -10.68
C LEU A 110 5.35 15.55 -11.96
N GLU A 111 6.52 16.14 -11.81
CA GLU A 111 7.37 16.55 -12.91
C GLU A 111 7.82 15.35 -13.75
N GLU A 112 8.25 14.27 -13.10
CA GLU A 112 8.64 13.02 -13.77
C GLU A 112 7.44 12.37 -14.51
N VAL A 113 6.24 12.39 -13.90
CA VAL A 113 5.02 11.86 -14.52
C VAL A 113 4.64 12.68 -15.76
N TYR A 114 4.67 14.02 -15.67
CA TYR A 114 4.40 14.88 -16.81
C TYR A 114 5.43 14.72 -17.91
N ALA A 115 6.70 14.60 -17.59
CA ALA A 115 7.76 14.37 -18.58
C ALA A 115 7.57 13.02 -19.30
N ALA A 116 7.25 11.95 -18.56
CA ALA A 116 6.99 10.63 -19.14
C ALA A 116 5.75 10.59 -20.05
N LYS A 117 4.76 11.45 -19.82
CA LYS A 117 3.57 11.56 -20.66
C LYS A 117 3.85 12.25 -22.01
N GLN A 118 4.92 13.02 -22.09
CA GLN A 118 5.31 13.77 -23.31
C GLN A 118 6.31 13.02 -24.20
N ALA A 119 6.88 11.93 -23.67
CA ALA A 119 7.83 11.06 -24.38
C ALA A 119 7.10 9.99 -25.21
#